data_3e227a13b3d4ae36268d0c9ebb5b4839
#
_entry.id   3e227a13b3d4ae36268d0c9ebb5b4839
#
_cell.length_a   1.000
_cell.length_b   1.000
_cell.length_c   1.000
_cell.angle_alpha   90.00
_cell.angle_beta   90.00
_cell.angle_gamma   90.00
#
_symmetry.space_group_name_H-M   'P 1'
#
loop_
_entity.id
_entity.type
_entity.pdbx_description
1 polymer ?
#
loop_
_entity_poly.entity_id
_entity_poly.type
_entity_poly.pdbx_seq_one_letter_code
_entity_poly.pdbx_strand_id
1 'polypeptide(L)'
;KLVSVGANDDYYFFYHRDSEFDVQKNHKDLQETLDKTTLLVGHNVKFDLVWLLESGFKYKGRLYDTMIGEYVLLRGLRKPLSLKEICKRRSIAQKSDAVDDYMKQKISFENIPIDIIEEYGRQDVVSTRALFDSQMSDFKKGDNKVLLKSVKMMNEFLPVLGTMERNGIHIDVPGLDAVEKEFKEEFGTIAQRIKNIIWEQMGDTPINPGSGEQLSWLIYSRKVTDKKKWSELFNIGIDKNTKRKKKRPVFSKAKFKDAVMFNTNSIKKTISNQCDTCTGDGTIQRVKVNGDIYKNLSKCDVCQGTGLVYSELNKIAGFSQVPVGVSDVADGGFKTDRETLKRISLRATGDLKEFVDLIIRYNAIDTYLNTFVNGMRDHVNEDSILHPKFMQCVTATGRLSSRDPNFQNQPRGNTFPIRKVITSRFKDGKIMEIDFSQLEFRTAVFLAQDKQGMKDIADGVDVHQFTADTIGVSRQDAKAHTFKPLYGGMSGTEDEKRYYKAFLDKYKDVAKWHETLQSNAIQYKKIKTPSGREYSFPYAQRMAWGGSSYSTQIKNYPVQGFATADIVPIACINAYNLMEKNKVKSLLINTVHDSIVADIYPGEDKIMADLLDLATLNVIDSLK
;
A
#
# COMPACT_ATOMS: atom_id res chain seq x y z
N LYS A 1 0.99 -1.12 -28.61
CA LYS A 1 1.86 -1.69 -29.66
C LYS A 1 3.30 -1.69 -29.20
N LEU A 2 4.08 -2.72 -29.56
CA LEU A 2 5.52 -2.74 -29.36
C LEU A 2 6.17 -1.74 -30.32
N VAL A 3 6.93 -0.79 -29.80
CA VAL A 3 7.59 0.25 -30.61
C VAL A 3 8.97 -0.23 -31.05
N SER A 4 9.82 -0.59 -30.12
CA SER A 4 11.17 -1.05 -30.37
C SER A 4 11.70 -1.96 -29.27
N VAL A 5 12.75 -2.71 -29.55
CA VAL A 5 13.47 -3.57 -28.59
C VAL A 5 14.97 -3.45 -28.84
N GLY A 6 15.72 -3.10 -27.80
CA GLY A 6 17.17 -3.22 -27.77
C GLY A 6 17.58 -4.56 -27.14
N ALA A 7 18.41 -5.34 -27.80
CA ALA A 7 18.90 -6.62 -27.31
C ALA A 7 20.38 -6.81 -27.65
N ASN A 8 21.25 -6.87 -26.65
CA ASN A 8 22.71 -6.86 -26.78
C ASN A 8 23.19 -5.61 -27.54
N ASP A 9 23.76 -5.81 -28.73
CA ASP A 9 24.24 -4.74 -29.60
C ASP A 9 23.25 -4.42 -30.73
N ASP A 10 22.14 -5.17 -30.83
CA ASP A 10 21.13 -5.03 -31.86
C ASP A 10 19.96 -4.17 -31.38
N TYR A 11 19.28 -3.55 -32.35
CA TYR A 11 18.09 -2.75 -32.08
C TYR A 11 17.03 -3.00 -33.16
N TYR A 12 15.81 -3.31 -32.72
CA TYR A 12 14.71 -3.71 -33.58
C TYR A 12 13.54 -2.74 -33.43
N PHE A 13 13.07 -2.18 -34.56
CA PHE A 13 11.87 -1.37 -34.60
C PHE A 13 10.67 -2.16 -35.13
N PHE A 14 9.52 -2.01 -34.51
CA PHE A 14 8.26 -2.66 -34.87
C PHE A 14 7.17 -1.67 -35.26
N TYR A 15 7.18 -0.49 -34.68
CA TYR A 15 6.20 0.54 -34.98
C TYR A 15 6.74 1.94 -34.69
N HIS A 16 6.51 2.84 -35.63
CA HIS A 16 6.69 4.27 -35.46
C HIS A 16 5.70 4.98 -36.39
N ARG A 17 5.21 6.19 -36.01
CA ARG A 17 4.14 6.86 -36.69
C ARG A 17 4.55 7.27 -38.14
N ASP A 18 5.76 7.75 -38.28
CA ASP A 18 6.26 8.36 -39.51
C ASP A 18 7.27 7.49 -40.28
N SER A 19 7.36 6.19 -39.93
CA SER A 19 8.35 5.30 -40.52
C SER A 19 7.81 3.89 -40.73
N GLU A 20 8.24 3.27 -41.81
CA GLU A 20 7.94 1.86 -42.11
C GLU A 20 9.16 1.00 -41.82
N PHE A 21 8.94 -0.17 -41.27
CA PHE A 21 9.95 -1.18 -40.93
C PHE A 21 9.57 -2.55 -41.47
N ASP A 22 10.54 -3.37 -41.80
CA ASP A 22 10.33 -4.78 -42.09
C ASP A 22 10.06 -5.53 -40.75
N VAL A 23 8.81 -5.41 -40.29
CA VAL A 23 8.35 -6.00 -39.03
C VAL A 23 8.50 -7.53 -39.02
N GLN A 24 8.31 -8.18 -40.18
CA GLN A 24 8.44 -9.65 -40.27
C GLN A 24 9.88 -10.08 -40.09
N LYS A 25 10.82 -9.41 -40.75
CA LYS A 25 12.25 -9.65 -40.58
C LYS A 25 12.67 -9.38 -39.14
N ASN A 26 12.33 -8.22 -38.59
CA ASN A 26 12.69 -7.84 -37.21
C ASN A 26 12.10 -8.83 -36.19
N HIS A 27 10.88 -9.32 -36.42
CA HIS A 27 10.28 -10.34 -35.56
C HIS A 27 11.06 -11.66 -35.63
N LYS A 28 11.43 -12.11 -36.83
CA LYS A 28 12.22 -13.32 -37.03
C LYS A 28 13.59 -13.20 -36.36
N ASP A 29 14.31 -12.13 -36.61
CA ASP A 29 15.68 -11.91 -36.12
C ASP A 29 15.70 -11.81 -34.58
N LEU A 30 14.75 -11.11 -33.97
CA LEU A 30 14.62 -11.04 -32.52
C LEU A 30 14.22 -12.40 -31.91
N GLN A 31 13.31 -13.16 -32.56
CA GLN A 31 12.94 -14.51 -32.09
C GLN A 31 14.14 -15.45 -32.12
N GLU A 32 14.94 -15.42 -33.19
CA GLU A 32 16.17 -16.21 -33.26
C GLU A 32 17.18 -15.85 -32.15
N THR A 33 17.27 -14.57 -31.80
CA THR A 33 18.09 -14.10 -30.69
C THR A 33 17.56 -14.63 -29.35
N LEU A 34 16.23 -14.56 -29.14
CA LEU A 34 15.59 -15.09 -27.92
C LEU A 34 15.75 -16.63 -27.80
N ASP A 35 15.64 -17.37 -28.92
CA ASP A 35 15.78 -18.83 -28.93
C ASP A 35 17.19 -19.30 -28.54
N LYS A 36 18.20 -18.50 -28.86
CA LYS A 36 19.60 -18.76 -28.48
C LYS A 36 19.95 -18.27 -27.07
N THR A 37 19.09 -17.45 -26.47
CA THR A 37 19.31 -16.80 -25.17
C THR A 37 18.97 -17.75 -24.03
N THR A 38 19.95 -18.12 -23.21
CA THR A 38 19.77 -18.98 -22.02
C THR A 38 19.44 -18.18 -20.77
N LEU A 39 19.83 -16.90 -20.71
CA LEU A 39 19.58 -15.97 -19.61
C LEU A 39 19.25 -14.59 -20.20
N LEU A 40 18.01 -14.17 -20.04
CA LEU A 40 17.56 -12.82 -20.38
C LEU A 40 17.77 -11.90 -19.18
N VAL A 41 18.63 -10.90 -19.35
CA VAL A 41 18.92 -9.87 -18.34
C VAL A 41 18.21 -8.58 -18.71
N GLY A 42 17.47 -8.01 -17.78
CA GLY A 42 16.82 -6.71 -17.96
C GLY A 42 16.72 -5.94 -16.65
N HIS A 43 16.17 -4.73 -16.72
CA HIS A 43 15.82 -3.94 -15.54
C HIS A 43 14.32 -3.79 -15.46
N ASN A 44 13.66 -4.37 -14.44
CA ASN A 44 12.21 -4.59 -14.39
C ASN A 44 11.74 -5.48 -15.57
N VAL A 45 12.50 -6.53 -15.83
CA VAL A 45 12.39 -7.37 -17.04
C VAL A 45 11.01 -8.06 -17.19
N LYS A 46 10.22 -8.15 -16.13
CA LYS A 46 8.84 -8.62 -16.23
C LYS A 46 8.01 -7.76 -17.20
N PHE A 47 8.23 -6.44 -17.18
CA PHE A 47 7.56 -5.53 -18.11
C PHE A 47 7.90 -5.89 -19.56
N ASP A 48 9.17 -6.05 -19.87
CA ASP A 48 9.64 -6.41 -21.21
C ASP A 48 9.13 -7.79 -21.62
N LEU A 49 9.20 -8.78 -20.72
CA LEU A 49 8.70 -10.13 -20.97
C LEU A 49 7.21 -10.15 -21.33
N VAL A 50 6.36 -9.42 -20.58
CA VAL A 50 4.92 -9.35 -20.85
C VAL A 50 4.67 -8.77 -22.23
N TRP A 51 5.35 -7.68 -22.61
CA TRP A 51 5.21 -7.08 -23.95
C TRP A 51 5.70 -7.97 -25.07
N LEU A 52 6.82 -8.68 -24.87
CA LEU A 52 7.30 -9.66 -25.84
C LEU A 52 6.27 -10.76 -26.07
N LEU A 53 5.76 -11.36 -24.99
CA LEU A 53 4.76 -12.44 -25.07
C LEU A 53 3.44 -11.95 -25.72
N GLU A 54 2.97 -10.75 -25.42
CA GLU A 54 1.77 -10.14 -26.03
C GLU A 54 2.00 -9.81 -27.52
N SER A 55 3.24 -9.58 -27.92
CA SER A 55 3.62 -9.33 -29.32
C SER A 55 3.90 -10.63 -30.10
N GLY A 56 3.63 -11.81 -29.51
CA GLY A 56 3.74 -13.12 -30.17
C GLY A 56 5.13 -13.77 -30.06
N PHE A 57 6.09 -13.16 -29.38
CA PHE A 57 7.38 -13.76 -29.11
C PHE A 57 7.27 -14.91 -28.11
N LYS A 58 8.22 -15.84 -28.18
CA LYS A 58 8.32 -16.97 -27.25
C LYS A 58 9.67 -16.91 -26.53
N TYR A 59 9.63 -17.06 -25.21
CA TYR A 59 10.83 -17.18 -24.40
C TYR A 59 10.59 -18.14 -23.23
N LYS A 60 11.47 -19.11 -23.05
CA LYS A 60 11.42 -20.12 -21.97
C LYS A 60 12.70 -20.21 -21.18
N GLY A 61 13.66 -19.33 -21.44
CA GLY A 61 14.93 -19.27 -20.74
C GLY A 61 14.79 -18.67 -19.34
N ARG A 62 15.92 -18.60 -18.64
CA ARG A 62 16.02 -18.00 -17.31
C ARG A 62 15.98 -16.48 -17.40
N LEU A 63 15.46 -15.84 -16.35
CA LEU A 63 15.43 -14.39 -16.21
C LEU A 63 16.41 -13.92 -15.13
N TYR A 64 16.98 -12.74 -15.31
CA TYR A 64 17.64 -11.98 -14.26
C TYR A 64 17.21 -10.53 -14.33
N ASP A 65 16.55 -10.08 -13.29
CA ASP A 65 16.13 -8.68 -13.13
C ASP A 65 17.14 -7.92 -12.26
N THR A 66 17.80 -6.94 -12.84
CA THR A 66 18.77 -6.09 -12.12
C THR A 66 18.12 -5.25 -11.03
N MET A 67 16.81 -4.95 -11.12
CA MET A 67 16.07 -4.31 -10.05
C MET A 67 15.92 -5.25 -8.84
N ILE A 68 15.62 -6.53 -9.07
CA ILE A 68 15.59 -7.58 -8.03
C ILE A 68 16.97 -7.78 -7.44
N GLY A 69 18.01 -7.86 -8.27
CA GLY A 69 19.40 -8.00 -7.80
C GLY A 69 19.77 -6.88 -6.82
N GLU A 70 19.47 -5.63 -7.18
CA GLU A 70 19.72 -4.48 -6.30
C GLU A 70 18.86 -4.48 -5.03
N TYR A 71 17.57 -4.81 -5.16
CA TYR A 71 16.66 -4.91 -4.02
C TYR A 71 17.16 -5.91 -2.97
N VAL A 72 17.62 -7.08 -3.40
CA VAL A 72 18.15 -8.12 -2.51
C VAL A 72 19.47 -7.68 -1.87
N LEU A 73 20.37 -7.04 -2.62
CA LEU A 73 21.63 -6.47 -2.09
C LEU A 73 21.38 -5.36 -1.06
N LEU A 74 20.29 -4.62 -1.17
CA LEU A 74 19.89 -3.61 -0.20
C LEU A 74 19.33 -4.18 1.11
N ARG A 75 19.02 -5.47 1.18
CA ARG A 75 18.59 -6.17 2.42
C ARG A 75 17.50 -5.43 3.20
N GLY A 76 16.43 -5.05 2.53
CA GLY A 76 15.29 -4.34 3.13
C GLY A 76 15.51 -2.85 3.39
N LEU A 77 16.67 -2.29 3.04
CA LEU A 77 16.88 -0.85 3.03
C LEU A 77 16.15 -0.23 1.85
N ARG A 78 15.25 0.69 2.15
CA ARG A 78 14.47 1.39 1.12
C ARG A 78 15.31 2.47 0.45
N LYS A 79 15.73 2.20 -0.78
CA LYS A 79 16.37 3.18 -1.66
C LYS A 79 15.68 3.13 -3.04
N PRO A 80 15.73 4.21 -3.83
CA PRO A 80 15.18 4.20 -5.18
C PRO A 80 15.81 3.10 -6.03
N LEU A 81 14.99 2.41 -6.83
CA LEU A 81 15.37 1.25 -7.62
C LEU A 81 15.24 1.49 -9.14
N SER A 82 15.00 2.72 -9.60
CA SER A 82 15.07 3.01 -11.03
C SER A 82 16.51 2.81 -11.55
N LEU A 83 16.66 2.39 -12.80
CA LEU A 83 17.97 2.16 -13.43
C LEU A 83 18.89 3.37 -13.24
N LYS A 84 18.39 4.58 -13.53
CA LYS A 84 19.09 5.86 -13.35
C LYS A 84 19.64 6.03 -11.92
N GLU A 85 18.80 5.85 -10.90
CA GLU A 85 19.22 6.05 -9.51
C GLU A 85 20.20 4.97 -9.02
N ILE A 86 20.07 3.74 -9.51
CA ILE A 86 21.01 2.67 -9.19
C ILE A 86 22.37 2.94 -9.85
N CYS A 87 22.39 3.27 -11.16
CA CYS A 87 23.61 3.60 -11.88
C CYS A 87 24.35 4.76 -11.21
N LYS A 88 23.64 5.84 -10.85
CA LYS A 88 24.20 6.96 -10.09
C LYS A 88 24.80 6.52 -8.76
N ARG A 89 24.09 5.69 -8.00
CA ARG A 89 24.55 5.20 -6.68
C ARG A 89 25.79 4.29 -6.77
N ARG A 90 25.91 3.57 -7.88
CA ARG A 90 27.03 2.64 -8.14
C ARG A 90 28.17 3.26 -8.95
N SER A 91 28.05 4.52 -9.36
CA SER A 91 29.02 5.22 -10.21
C SER A 91 29.34 4.47 -11.52
N ILE A 92 28.32 3.87 -12.13
CA ILE A 92 28.38 3.25 -13.46
C ILE A 92 27.73 4.15 -14.50
N ALA A 93 27.89 3.83 -15.79
CA ALA A 93 27.38 4.63 -16.90
C ALA A 93 25.93 5.08 -16.67
N GLN A 94 25.66 6.36 -16.87
CA GLN A 94 24.33 6.92 -16.62
C GLN A 94 23.41 6.64 -17.81
N LYS A 95 22.15 6.42 -17.48
CA LYS A 95 21.05 6.36 -18.44
C LYS A 95 20.90 7.71 -19.15
N SER A 96 20.62 7.70 -20.46
CA SER A 96 20.25 8.89 -21.21
C SER A 96 18.93 9.49 -20.69
N ASP A 97 18.85 10.81 -20.62
CA ASP A 97 17.64 11.56 -20.28
C ASP A 97 16.91 12.09 -21.54
N ALA A 98 17.35 11.67 -22.71
CA ALA A 98 16.88 12.21 -23.99
C ALA A 98 15.35 12.13 -24.18
N VAL A 99 14.70 11.10 -23.65
CA VAL A 99 13.23 10.96 -23.73
C VAL A 99 12.46 11.59 -22.58
N ASP A 100 13.13 11.99 -21.48
CA ASP A 100 12.44 12.48 -20.27
C ASP A 100 11.56 13.70 -20.53
N ASP A 101 11.98 14.61 -21.39
CA ASP A 101 11.23 15.84 -21.70
C ASP A 101 10.01 15.57 -22.60
N TYR A 102 10.10 14.62 -23.52
CA TYR A 102 8.95 14.14 -24.30
C TYR A 102 7.91 13.48 -23.40
N MET A 103 8.35 12.64 -22.45
CA MET A 103 7.47 11.97 -21.49
C MET A 103 6.76 12.96 -20.55
N LYS A 104 7.44 14.01 -20.09
CA LYS A 104 6.83 15.11 -19.29
C LYS A 104 5.73 15.83 -20.07
N GLN A 105 5.91 16.00 -21.38
CA GLN A 105 4.92 16.59 -22.29
C GLN A 105 3.81 15.60 -22.69
N LYS A 106 3.83 14.37 -22.17
CA LYS A 106 2.88 13.29 -22.49
C LYS A 106 2.88 12.91 -23.98
N ILE A 107 4.00 13.09 -24.66
CA ILE A 107 4.19 12.63 -26.04
C ILE A 107 4.36 11.10 -25.97
N SER A 108 3.55 10.39 -26.74
CA SER A 108 3.64 8.93 -26.80
C SER A 108 4.93 8.49 -27.52
N PHE A 109 5.43 7.31 -27.12
CA PHE A 109 6.76 6.84 -27.50
C PHE A 109 6.92 6.73 -29.03
N GLU A 110 5.86 6.32 -29.74
CA GLU A 110 5.84 6.22 -31.21
C GLU A 110 5.90 7.56 -31.95
N ASN A 111 5.81 8.68 -31.25
CA ASN A 111 5.91 10.04 -31.80
C ASN A 111 7.23 10.74 -31.41
N ILE A 112 8.13 10.09 -30.70
CA ILE A 112 9.47 10.60 -30.40
C ILE A 112 10.38 10.30 -31.57
N PRO A 113 11.31 11.20 -31.98
CA PRO A 113 12.25 10.93 -33.07
C PRO A 113 12.99 9.58 -32.90
N ILE A 114 13.14 8.84 -34.00
CA ILE A 114 13.68 7.47 -34.00
C ILE A 114 15.10 7.42 -33.46
N ASP A 115 15.95 8.35 -33.86
CA ASP A 115 17.33 8.47 -33.38
C ASP A 115 17.41 8.63 -31.86
N ILE A 116 16.51 9.43 -31.30
CA ILE A 116 16.40 9.61 -29.83
C ILE A 116 15.93 8.33 -29.14
N ILE A 117 14.93 7.63 -29.71
CA ILE A 117 14.45 6.35 -29.16
C ILE A 117 15.56 5.30 -29.20
N GLU A 118 16.28 5.19 -30.31
CA GLU A 118 17.35 4.23 -30.48
C GLU A 118 18.52 4.52 -29.54
N GLU A 119 18.99 5.75 -29.47
CA GLU A 119 20.06 6.16 -28.56
C GLU A 119 19.69 5.85 -27.10
N TYR A 120 18.47 6.23 -26.69
CA TYR A 120 17.94 5.96 -25.36
C TYR A 120 17.91 4.46 -25.06
N GLY A 121 17.36 3.65 -25.97
CA GLY A 121 17.21 2.21 -25.76
C GLY A 121 18.56 1.48 -25.75
N ARG A 122 19.51 1.85 -26.63
CA ARG A 122 20.87 1.31 -26.61
C ARG A 122 21.60 1.64 -25.31
N GLN A 123 21.45 2.87 -24.82
CA GLN A 123 22.05 3.29 -23.55
C GLN A 123 21.44 2.53 -22.36
N ASP A 124 20.13 2.22 -22.39
CA ASP A 124 19.48 1.41 -21.37
C ASP A 124 20.05 -0.02 -21.33
N VAL A 125 20.32 -0.64 -22.50
CA VAL A 125 20.95 -1.96 -22.58
C VAL A 125 22.38 -1.93 -22.01
N VAL A 126 23.20 -0.95 -22.39
CA VAL A 126 24.57 -0.76 -21.89
C VAL A 126 24.58 -0.58 -20.37
N SER A 127 23.70 0.28 -19.86
CA SER A 127 23.57 0.55 -18.41
C SER A 127 23.12 -0.69 -17.65
N THR A 128 22.17 -1.44 -18.19
CA THR A 128 21.67 -2.68 -17.59
C THR A 128 22.74 -3.76 -17.53
N ARG A 129 23.54 -3.92 -18.60
CA ARG A 129 24.67 -4.85 -18.63
C ARG A 129 25.74 -4.50 -17.60
N ALA A 130 26.14 -3.23 -17.56
CA ALA A 130 27.12 -2.75 -16.58
C ALA A 130 26.63 -2.94 -15.13
N LEU A 131 25.32 -2.72 -14.89
CA LEU A 131 24.69 -2.98 -13.60
C LEU A 131 24.72 -4.46 -13.24
N PHE A 132 24.37 -5.35 -14.18
CA PHE A 132 24.45 -6.80 -13.99
C PHE A 132 25.86 -7.26 -13.58
N ASP A 133 26.89 -6.82 -14.31
CA ASP A 133 28.28 -7.18 -14.01
C ASP A 133 28.71 -6.67 -12.63
N SER A 134 28.33 -5.44 -12.27
CA SER A 134 28.58 -4.87 -10.95
C SER A 134 27.91 -5.70 -9.84
N GLN A 135 26.67 -6.12 -10.04
CA GLN A 135 25.93 -6.94 -9.08
C GLN A 135 26.52 -8.34 -8.95
N MET A 136 26.91 -8.97 -10.06
CA MET A 136 27.58 -10.27 -10.04
C MET A 136 28.91 -10.21 -9.27
N SER A 137 29.66 -9.12 -9.41
CA SER A 137 30.85 -8.88 -8.59
C SER A 137 30.51 -8.81 -7.10
N ASP A 138 29.43 -8.08 -6.74
CA ASP A 138 29.01 -7.96 -5.33
C ASP A 138 28.54 -9.29 -4.74
N PHE A 139 27.82 -10.12 -5.52
CA PHE A 139 27.36 -11.43 -5.05
C PHE A 139 28.54 -12.42 -4.82
N LYS A 140 29.69 -12.20 -5.46
CA LYS A 140 30.91 -13.02 -5.23
C LYS A 140 31.63 -12.63 -3.94
N LYS A 141 31.35 -11.45 -3.35
CA LYS A 141 32.05 -10.94 -2.15
C LYS A 141 31.50 -11.57 -0.87
N GLY A 142 32.35 -12.16 -0.07
CA GLY A 142 32.04 -12.68 1.26
C GLY A 142 30.79 -13.56 1.30
N ASP A 143 29.89 -13.29 2.26
CA ASP A 143 28.64 -14.04 2.47
C ASP A 143 27.52 -13.71 1.46
N ASN A 144 27.73 -12.79 0.52
CA ASN A 144 26.68 -12.33 -0.39
C ASN A 144 26.19 -13.44 -1.33
N LYS A 145 26.99 -14.48 -1.56
CA LYS A 145 26.61 -15.62 -2.42
C LYS A 145 25.30 -16.28 -1.97
N VAL A 146 25.00 -16.27 -0.66
CA VAL A 146 23.76 -16.83 -0.11
C VAL A 146 22.52 -16.08 -0.63
N LEU A 147 22.64 -14.78 -0.89
CA LEU A 147 21.56 -13.94 -1.41
C LEU A 147 21.07 -14.38 -2.81
N LEU A 148 21.92 -15.08 -3.57
CA LEU A 148 21.55 -15.59 -4.89
C LEU A 148 20.38 -16.57 -4.85
N LYS A 149 20.15 -17.27 -3.72
CA LYS A 149 18.95 -18.11 -3.56
C LYS A 149 17.67 -17.25 -3.65
N SER A 150 17.63 -16.14 -2.92
CA SER A 150 16.48 -15.22 -2.97
C SER A 150 16.33 -14.56 -4.34
N VAL A 151 17.45 -14.15 -4.97
CA VAL A 151 17.43 -13.59 -6.33
C VAL A 151 16.86 -14.60 -7.32
N LYS A 152 17.31 -15.85 -7.27
CA LYS A 152 16.82 -16.93 -8.14
C LYS A 152 15.32 -17.12 -7.99
N MET A 153 14.82 -17.33 -6.78
CA MET A 153 13.40 -17.54 -6.49
C MET A 153 12.54 -16.35 -6.96
N MET A 154 12.98 -15.11 -6.68
CA MET A 154 12.25 -13.92 -7.12
C MET A 154 12.20 -13.78 -8.65
N ASN A 155 13.26 -14.19 -9.36
CA ASN A 155 13.26 -14.21 -10.82
C ASN A 155 12.40 -15.35 -11.41
N GLU A 156 12.38 -16.52 -10.78
CA GLU A 156 11.50 -17.63 -11.16
C GLU A 156 10.02 -17.29 -10.95
N PHE A 157 9.70 -16.35 -10.06
CA PHE A 157 8.35 -15.86 -9.85
C PHE A 157 7.89 -14.83 -10.90
N LEU A 158 8.80 -14.19 -11.65
CA LEU A 158 8.44 -13.18 -12.67
C LEU A 158 7.54 -13.71 -13.78
N PRO A 159 7.80 -14.88 -14.39
CA PRO A 159 6.90 -15.46 -15.40
C PRO A 159 5.50 -15.75 -14.85
N VAL A 160 5.40 -16.18 -13.60
CA VAL A 160 4.11 -16.46 -12.94
C VAL A 160 3.32 -15.18 -12.77
N LEU A 161 3.97 -14.12 -12.26
CA LEU A 161 3.34 -12.79 -12.14
C LEU A 161 2.96 -12.23 -13.50
N GLY A 162 3.83 -12.36 -14.50
CA GLY A 162 3.53 -11.95 -15.87
C GLY A 162 2.33 -12.69 -16.45
N THR A 163 2.19 -13.98 -16.17
CA THR A 163 1.03 -14.79 -16.56
C THR A 163 -0.23 -14.33 -15.85
N MET A 164 -0.19 -14.07 -14.52
CA MET A 164 -1.34 -13.52 -13.77
C MET A 164 -1.77 -12.16 -14.32
N GLU A 165 -0.81 -11.27 -14.62
CA GLU A 165 -1.09 -9.95 -15.23
C GLU A 165 -1.74 -10.09 -16.61
N ARG A 166 -1.27 -11.00 -17.45
CA ARG A 166 -1.81 -11.28 -18.79
C ARG A 166 -3.20 -11.93 -18.72
N ASN A 167 -3.38 -12.89 -17.84
CA ASN A 167 -4.67 -13.52 -17.61
C ASN A 167 -5.69 -12.47 -17.15
N GLY A 168 -5.31 -11.56 -16.27
CA GLY A 168 -6.19 -10.55 -15.71
C GLY A 168 -7.31 -11.17 -14.87
N ILE A 169 -8.21 -10.33 -14.42
CA ILE A 169 -9.33 -10.67 -13.53
C ILE A 169 -10.63 -10.22 -14.19
N HIS A 170 -11.59 -11.13 -14.33
CA HIS A 170 -12.90 -10.77 -14.89
C HIS A 170 -13.76 -10.08 -13.84
N ILE A 171 -14.39 -8.97 -14.24
CA ILE A 171 -15.23 -8.11 -13.41
C ILE A 171 -16.67 -8.14 -13.93
N ASP A 172 -17.60 -8.45 -13.05
CA ASP A 172 -19.03 -8.24 -13.29
C ASP A 172 -19.33 -6.75 -13.27
N VAL A 173 -19.28 -6.12 -14.44
CA VAL A 173 -19.49 -4.66 -14.58
C VAL A 173 -20.90 -4.25 -14.16
N PRO A 174 -21.99 -4.95 -14.52
CA PRO A 174 -23.32 -4.65 -13.99
C PRO A 174 -23.40 -4.76 -12.46
N GLY A 175 -22.75 -5.76 -11.86
CA GLY A 175 -22.62 -5.89 -10.40
C GLY A 175 -21.84 -4.73 -9.78
N LEU A 176 -20.78 -4.27 -10.43
CA LEU A 176 -20.01 -3.10 -9.99
C LEU A 176 -20.86 -1.82 -10.04
N ASP A 177 -21.69 -1.64 -11.08
CA ASP A 177 -22.61 -0.51 -11.20
C ASP A 177 -23.67 -0.52 -10.09
N ALA A 178 -24.20 -1.68 -9.76
CA ALA A 178 -25.18 -1.84 -8.68
C ALA A 178 -24.58 -1.46 -7.32
N VAL A 179 -23.37 -1.96 -7.03
CA VAL A 179 -22.60 -1.64 -5.82
C VAL A 179 -22.29 -0.15 -5.75
N GLU A 180 -21.83 0.46 -6.84
CA GLU A 180 -21.55 1.89 -6.89
C GLU A 180 -22.78 2.72 -6.57
N LYS A 181 -23.93 2.38 -7.18
CA LYS A 181 -25.21 3.08 -6.96
C LYS A 181 -25.63 3.02 -5.49
N GLU A 182 -25.64 1.82 -4.90
CA GLU A 182 -26.00 1.60 -3.50
C GLU A 182 -25.17 2.48 -2.56
N PHE A 183 -23.83 2.45 -2.72
CA PHE A 183 -22.96 3.22 -1.82
C PHE A 183 -22.95 4.72 -2.10
N LYS A 184 -23.23 5.18 -3.33
CA LYS A 184 -23.45 6.60 -3.62
C LYS A 184 -24.73 7.13 -2.96
N GLU A 185 -25.80 6.36 -2.92
CA GLU A 185 -27.04 6.73 -2.24
C GLU A 185 -26.84 6.79 -0.72
N GLU A 186 -26.17 5.80 -0.12
CA GLU A 186 -25.79 5.81 1.30
C GLU A 186 -24.90 7.01 1.62
N PHE A 187 -23.88 7.27 0.80
CA PHE A 187 -22.96 8.39 0.96
C PHE A 187 -23.68 9.74 0.94
N GLY A 188 -24.62 9.93 0.01
CA GLY A 188 -25.44 11.13 -0.09
C GLY A 188 -26.31 11.35 1.16
N THR A 189 -26.94 10.29 1.65
CA THR A 189 -27.77 10.32 2.88
C THR A 189 -26.93 10.70 4.10
N ILE A 190 -25.76 10.06 4.27
CA ILE A 190 -24.84 10.36 5.37
C ILE A 190 -24.30 11.79 5.27
N ALA A 191 -23.88 12.21 4.06
CA ALA A 191 -23.37 13.57 3.84
C ALA A 191 -24.41 14.63 4.21
N GLN A 192 -25.68 14.43 3.85
CA GLN A 192 -26.76 15.36 4.22
C GLN A 192 -26.99 15.37 5.74
N ARG A 193 -26.96 14.21 6.42
CA ARG A 193 -27.11 14.16 7.88
C ARG A 193 -25.94 14.84 8.60
N ILE A 194 -24.71 14.62 8.15
CA ILE A 194 -23.51 15.31 8.64
C ILE A 194 -23.67 16.83 8.46
N LYS A 195 -24.11 17.29 7.29
CA LYS A 195 -24.34 18.72 7.03
C LYS A 195 -25.35 19.33 7.99
N ASN A 196 -26.43 18.62 8.29
CA ASN A 196 -27.45 19.06 9.23
C ASN A 196 -26.89 19.20 10.66
N ILE A 197 -26.12 18.18 11.13
CA ILE A 197 -25.49 18.22 12.45
C ILE A 197 -24.46 19.37 12.52
N ILE A 198 -23.65 19.57 11.47
CA ILE A 198 -22.73 20.71 11.41
C ILE A 198 -23.49 22.03 11.55
N TRP A 199 -24.58 22.20 10.82
CA TRP A 199 -25.41 23.41 10.91
C TRP A 199 -26.02 23.60 12.31
N GLU A 200 -26.51 22.53 12.92
CA GLU A 200 -27.05 22.56 14.29
C GLU A 200 -26.01 23.01 15.32
N GLN A 201 -24.74 22.54 15.16
CA GLN A 201 -23.64 22.80 16.09
C GLN A 201 -22.89 24.11 15.79
N MET A 202 -22.63 24.41 14.52
CA MET A 202 -21.74 25.48 14.07
C MET A 202 -22.50 26.67 13.44
N GLY A 203 -23.79 26.50 13.11
CA GLY A 203 -24.51 27.44 12.27
C GLY A 203 -24.01 27.40 10.83
N ASP A 204 -23.84 28.58 10.22
CA ASP A 204 -23.45 28.74 8.83
C ASP A 204 -21.92 28.63 8.61
N THR A 205 -21.16 28.29 9.65
CA THR A 205 -19.71 28.11 9.51
C THR A 205 -19.42 26.92 8.59
N PRO A 206 -18.77 27.12 7.44
CA PRO A 206 -18.48 26.02 6.51
C PRO A 206 -17.44 25.07 7.14
N ILE A 207 -17.82 23.81 7.31
CA ILE A 207 -16.94 22.73 7.75
C ILE A 207 -16.86 21.68 6.65
N ASN A 208 -15.64 21.38 6.20
CA ASN A 208 -15.38 20.27 5.29
C ASN A 208 -15.18 18.98 6.10
N PRO A 209 -16.07 17.97 5.96
CA PRO A 209 -15.94 16.68 6.65
C PRO A 209 -14.65 15.91 6.31
N GLY A 210 -14.07 16.16 5.14
CA GLY A 210 -12.78 15.57 4.73
C GLY A 210 -11.55 16.26 5.35
N SER A 211 -11.72 17.41 6.02
CA SER A 211 -10.62 18.13 6.65
C SER A 211 -10.48 17.78 8.13
N GLY A 212 -9.44 17.05 8.48
CA GLY A 212 -9.14 16.70 9.89
C GLY A 212 -9.00 17.94 10.80
N GLU A 213 -8.46 19.06 10.28
CA GLU A 213 -8.35 20.31 11.04
C GLU A 213 -9.73 20.90 11.33
N GLN A 214 -10.63 20.96 10.34
CA GLN A 214 -11.96 21.52 10.52
C GLN A 214 -12.87 20.60 11.36
N LEU A 215 -12.76 19.29 11.20
CA LEU A 215 -13.39 18.32 12.10
C LEU A 215 -12.94 18.49 13.55
N SER A 216 -11.65 18.78 13.76
CA SER A 216 -11.09 19.08 15.09
C SER A 216 -11.77 20.29 15.73
N TRP A 217 -12.06 21.34 14.95
CA TRP A 217 -12.77 22.52 15.47
C TRP A 217 -14.18 22.16 15.97
N LEU A 218 -14.91 21.36 15.21
CA LEU A 218 -16.26 20.93 15.57
C LEU A 218 -16.26 20.00 16.80
N ILE A 219 -15.38 18.98 16.81
CA ILE A 219 -15.35 17.98 17.88
C ILE A 219 -14.89 18.61 19.21
N TYR A 220 -13.82 19.40 19.19
CA TYR A 220 -13.20 19.93 20.40
C TYR A 220 -13.61 21.39 20.70
N SER A 221 -14.40 22.02 19.83
CA SER A 221 -14.82 23.44 19.92
C SER A 221 -13.65 24.42 20.04
N ARG A 222 -12.49 24.06 19.52
CA ARG A 222 -11.24 24.83 19.68
C ARG A 222 -10.40 24.83 18.41
N LYS A 223 -9.77 25.99 18.16
CA LYS A 223 -8.80 26.17 17.09
C LYS A 223 -7.44 26.53 17.70
N VAL A 224 -6.38 25.85 17.28
CA VAL A 224 -5.01 26.19 17.69
C VAL A 224 -4.59 27.51 17.03
N THR A 225 -4.25 28.50 17.83
CA THR A 225 -3.90 29.86 17.37
C THR A 225 -2.44 29.99 17.02
N ASP A 226 -1.54 29.35 17.77
CA ASP A 226 -0.11 29.32 17.53
C ASP A 226 0.37 27.89 17.28
N LYS A 227 0.31 27.47 16.01
CA LYS A 227 0.73 26.12 15.58
C LYS A 227 2.20 25.84 15.85
N LYS A 228 3.07 26.87 15.79
CA LYS A 228 4.51 26.70 16.03
C LYS A 228 4.77 26.41 17.50
N LYS A 229 4.25 27.24 18.40
CA LYS A 229 4.37 27.04 19.85
C LYS A 229 3.71 25.73 20.31
N TRP A 230 2.55 25.37 19.72
CA TRP A 230 1.91 24.08 19.93
C TRP A 230 2.81 22.90 19.59
N SER A 231 3.42 22.92 18.40
CA SER A 231 4.31 21.85 17.95
C SER A 231 5.60 21.76 18.76
N GLU A 232 6.15 22.89 19.19
CA GLU A 232 7.32 22.95 20.07
C GLU A 232 7.00 22.39 21.45
N LEU A 233 5.86 22.77 22.03
CA LEU A 233 5.44 22.36 23.38
C LEU A 233 5.26 20.86 23.50
N PHE A 234 4.65 20.24 22.48
CA PHE A 234 4.42 18.80 22.44
C PHE A 234 5.52 18.00 21.74
N ASN A 235 6.58 18.64 21.27
CA ASN A 235 7.66 18.04 20.51
C ASN A 235 7.16 17.21 19.32
N ILE A 236 6.19 17.74 18.58
CA ILE A 236 5.61 17.14 17.37
C ILE A 236 6.05 17.90 16.12
N GLY A 237 5.71 17.37 14.94
CA GLY A 237 6.09 17.95 13.67
C GLY A 237 7.40 17.42 13.11
N ILE A 238 7.98 18.17 12.18
CA ILE A 238 9.21 17.79 11.47
C ILE A 238 10.40 18.47 12.16
N ASP A 239 11.41 17.68 12.48
CA ASP A 239 12.70 18.19 12.95
C ASP A 239 13.41 18.92 11.80
N LYS A 240 13.80 20.18 12.04
CA LYS A 240 14.40 21.05 11.01
C LYS A 240 15.76 20.56 10.53
N ASN A 241 16.53 19.90 11.41
CA ASN A 241 17.88 19.45 11.09
C ASN A 241 17.86 18.09 10.37
N THR A 242 17.00 17.18 10.81
CA THR A 242 16.94 15.82 10.25
C THR A 242 15.89 15.67 9.15
N LYS A 243 15.03 16.68 8.94
CA LYS A 243 13.86 16.65 8.04
C LYS A 243 12.93 15.43 8.27
N ARG A 244 12.97 14.84 9.46
CA ARG A 244 12.17 13.67 9.88
C ARG A 244 11.15 14.07 10.93
N LYS A 245 10.04 13.32 11.03
CA LYS A 245 9.08 13.51 12.14
C LYS A 245 9.78 13.32 13.48
N LYS A 246 9.56 14.22 14.40
CA LYS A 246 10.06 14.12 15.79
C LYS A 246 9.51 12.85 16.44
N LYS A 247 10.38 12.05 17.03
CA LYS A 247 10.04 10.66 17.41
C LYS A 247 9.32 10.49 18.75
N ARG A 248 9.27 11.53 19.59
CA ARG A 248 8.70 11.40 20.94
C ARG A 248 7.94 12.68 21.31
N PRO A 249 6.61 12.69 21.19
CA PRO A 249 5.80 13.72 21.82
C PRO A 249 6.07 13.75 23.33
N VAL A 250 6.26 14.93 23.86
CA VAL A 250 6.40 15.13 25.31
C VAL A 250 5.05 15.45 25.89
N PHE A 251 4.66 14.73 26.93
CA PHE A 251 3.41 14.98 27.63
C PHE A 251 3.63 15.16 29.12
N SER A 252 3.05 16.21 29.67
CA SER A 252 2.68 16.29 31.09
C SER A 252 1.27 16.84 31.20
N LYS A 253 0.50 16.40 32.21
CA LYS A 253 -0.88 16.89 32.41
C LYS A 253 -0.93 18.44 32.56
N ALA A 254 0.05 19.03 33.25
CA ALA A 254 0.16 20.48 33.42
C ALA A 254 0.42 21.17 32.06
N LYS A 255 1.46 20.76 31.31
CA LYS A 255 1.78 21.34 29.99
C LYS A 255 0.62 21.21 29.01
N PHE A 256 -0.12 20.10 29.03
CA PHE A 256 -1.28 19.92 28.17
C PHE A 256 -2.40 20.87 28.53
N LYS A 257 -2.72 21.02 29.83
CA LYS A 257 -3.74 21.95 30.32
C LYS A 257 -3.37 23.39 29.93
N ASP A 258 -2.13 23.80 30.14
CA ASP A 258 -1.64 25.12 29.77
C ASP A 258 -1.70 25.35 28.25
N ALA A 259 -1.28 24.38 27.45
CA ALA A 259 -1.34 24.47 25.99
C ALA A 259 -2.77 24.61 25.48
N VAL A 260 -3.72 23.85 26.02
CA VAL A 260 -5.13 23.93 25.66
C VAL A 260 -5.71 25.30 26.07
N MET A 261 -5.27 25.87 27.19
CA MET A 261 -5.74 27.18 27.66
C MET A 261 -5.16 28.35 26.87
N PHE A 262 -3.87 28.32 26.55
CA PHE A 262 -3.15 29.48 25.99
C PHE A 262 -2.94 29.43 24.48
N ASN A 263 -2.92 28.26 23.86
CA ASN A 263 -2.66 28.12 22.42
C ASN A 263 -3.92 27.78 21.60
N THR A 264 -5.10 27.83 22.23
CA THR A 264 -6.36 27.55 21.53
C THR A 264 -7.40 28.62 21.82
N ASN A 265 -8.16 28.99 20.79
CA ASN A 265 -9.37 29.80 20.96
C ASN A 265 -10.60 28.94 20.81
N SER A 266 -11.63 29.20 21.61
CA SER A 266 -12.96 28.62 21.46
C SER A 266 -13.57 29.09 20.14
N ILE A 267 -14.19 28.18 19.40
CA ILE A 267 -14.98 28.48 18.22
C ILE A 267 -16.36 28.91 18.66
N LYS A 268 -16.86 29.98 18.07
CA LYS A 268 -18.22 30.48 18.32
C LYS A 268 -19.14 30.11 17.17
N LYS A 269 -20.41 29.90 17.48
CA LYS A 269 -21.44 29.67 16.46
C LYS A 269 -21.63 30.93 15.64
N THR A 270 -21.59 30.80 14.31
CA THR A 270 -21.83 31.91 13.37
C THR A 270 -23.15 31.76 12.69
N ILE A 271 -23.80 32.88 12.45
CA ILE A 271 -25.02 32.97 11.63
C ILE A 271 -24.71 33.91 10.47
N SER A 272 -25.07 33.47 9.27
CA SER A 272 -25.01 34.32 8.09
C SER A 272 -26.31 35.12 7.97
N ASN A 273 -26.16 36.40 7.65
CA ASN A 273 -27.22 37.26 7.20
C ASN A 273 -26.93 37.68 5.76
N GLN A 274 -27.96 37.96 5.01
CA GLN A 274 -27.82 38.55 3.70
C GLN A 274 -27.05 39.88 3.81
N CYS A 275 -26.12 40.12 2.92
CA CYS A 275 -25.37 41.37 2.93
C CYS A 275 -26.27 42.53 2.47
N ASP A 276 -26.54 43.46 3.32
CA ASP A 276 -27.40 44.61 3.02
C ASP A 276 -26.80 45.53 1.93
N THR A 277 -25.45 45.58 1.83
CA THR A 277 -24.76 46.44 0.87
C THR A 277 -24.93 45.95 -0.59
N CYS A 278 -24.98 44.65 -0.83
CA CYS A 278 -25.16 44.08 -2.15
C CYS A 278 -26.46 43.26 -2.28
N THR A 279 -27.33 43.34 -1.31
CA THR A 279 -28.63 42.63 -1.25
C THR A 279 -28.50 41.12 -1.55
N GLY A 280 -27.35 40.53 -1.16
CA GLY A 280 -27.07 39.10 -1.35
C GLY A 280 -26.34 38.75 -2.66
N ASP A 281 -26.17 39.68 -3.61
CA ASP A 281 -25.60 39.38 -4.94
C ASP A 281 -24.08 39.17 -4.93
N GLY A 282 -23.41 39.53 -3.84
CA GLY A 282 -21.95 39.44 -3.73
C GLY A 282 -21.18 40.49 -4.53
N THR A 283 -21.88 41.26 -5.38
CA THR A 283 -21.32 42.29 -6.25
C THR A 283 -22.05 43.63 -6.09
N ILE A 284 -21.32 44.70 -6.31
CA ILE A 284 -21.87 46.08 -6.27
C ILE A 284 -21.48 46.86 -7.52
N GLN A 285 -22.36 47.74 -7.90
CA GLN A 285 -22.13 48.74 -8.94
C GLN A 285 -21.37 49.92 -8.32
N ARG A 286 -20.15 50.19 -8.78
CA ARG A 286 -19.34 51.33 -8.30
C ARG A 286 -19.53 52.55 -9.18
N VAL A 287 -19.50 53.71 -8.53
CA VAL A 287 -19.58 55.03 -9.17
C VAL A 287 -18.22 55.67 -9.15
N LYS A 288 -17.80 56.26 -10.26
CA LYS A 288 -16.57 57.03 -10.40
C LYS A 288 -16.67 58.36 -9.67
N VAL A 289 -15.50 58.98 -9.39
CA VAL A 289 -15.44 60.29 -8.72
C VAL A 289 -16.19 61.39 -9.50
N ASN A 290 -16.29 61.24 -10.84
CA ASN A 290 -17.01 62.16 -11.73
C ASN A 290 -18.53 61.86 -11.83
N GLY A 291 -19.08 60.91 -11.07
CA GLY A 291 -20.48 60.53 -11.09
C GLY A 291 -20.85 59.43 -12.10
N ASP A 292 -19.96 59.02 -12.98
CA ASP A 292 -20.21 57.93 -13.93
C ASP A 292 -20.24 56.56 -13.23
N ILE A 293 -21.01 55.62 -13.78
CA ILE A 293 -21.08 54.25 -13.31
C ILE A 293 -20.00 53.40 -14.05
N TYR A 294 -19.24 52.55 -13.31
CA TYR A 294 -18.38 51.57 -13.92
C TYR A 294 -19.20 50.53 -14.72
N LYS A 295 -18.74 50.13 -15.90
CA LYS A 295 -19.45 49.14 -16.74
C LYS A 295 -19.52 47.76 -16.12
N ASN A 296 -18.53 47.39 -15.29
CA ASN A 296 -18.42 46.07 -14.69
C ASN A 296 -18.77 46.13 -13.21
N LEU A 297 -19.51 45.14 -12.74
CA LEU A 297 -19.75 44.89 -11.33
C LEU A 297 -18.43 44.57 -10.59
N SER A 298 -18.26 45.10 -9.40
CA SER A 298 -17.12 44.83 -8.51
C SER A 298 -17.58 43.94 -7.36
N LYS A 299 -16.65 43.15 -6.83
CA LYS A 299 -16.96 42.42 -5.57
C LYS A 299 -17.36 43.38 -4.48
N CYS A 300 -18.40 43.03 -3.74
CA CYS A 300 -18.84 43.79 -2.57
C CYS A 300 -17.74 43.74 -1.49
N ASP A 301 -17.31 44.92 -1.02
CA ASP A 301 -16.24 45.02 -0.03
C ASP A 301 -16.64 44.50 1.36
N VAL A 302 -17.95 44.53 1.67
CA VAL A 302 -18.51 44.09 2.97
C VAL A 302 -18.52 42.57 3.06
N CYS A 303 -19.06 41.88 2.06
CA CYS A 303 -19.19 40.42 2.06
C CYS A 303 -18.08 39.70 1.28
N GLN A 304 -17.13 40.44 0.69
CA GLN A 304 -16.00 39.91 -0.11
C GLN A 304 -16.48 39.02 -1.28
N GLY A 305 -17.65 39.32 -1.81
CA GLY A 305 -18.21 38.59 -2.97
C GLY A 305 -19.07 37.38 -2.60
N THR A 306 -19.28 37.08 -1.31
CA THR A 306 -20.07 35.92 -0.87
C THR A 306 -21.60 36.18 -0.84
N GLY A 307 -22.03 37.46 -0.86
CA GLY A 307 -23.41 37.85 -0.64
C GLY A 307 -23.88 37.77 0.82
N LEU A 308 -23.04 37.22 1.71
CA LEU A 308 -23.39 36.96 3.11
C LEU A 308 -22.42 37.66 4.07
N VAL A 309 -22.96 38.18 5.17
CA VAL A 309 -22.21 38.72 6.31
C VAL A 309 -22.41 37.78 7.51
N TYR A 310 -21.32 37.40 8.16
CA TYR A 310 -21.36 36.49 9.30
C TYR A 310 -21.33 37.24 10.62
N SER A 311 -22.26 36.90 11.52
CA SER A 311 -22.27 37.36 12.90
C SER A 311 -21.95 36.20 13.85
N GLU A 312 -21.09 36.45 14.84
CA GLU A 312 -20.79 35.48 15.89
C GLU A 312 -21.83 35.52 17.01
N LEU A 313 -22.36 34.37 17.39
CA LEU A 313 -23.15 34.24 18.63
C LEU A 313 -22.19 33.96 19.81
N ASN A 314 -22.57 34.47 21.00
CA ASN A 314 -21.81 34.24 22.24
C ASN A 314 -21.80 32.76 22.71
N LYS A 315 -22.38 31.83 21.96
CA LYS A 315 -22.44 30.41 22.26
C LYS A 315 -21.26 29.70 21.62
N ILE A 316 -20.51 28.92 22.42
CA ILE A 316 -19.43 28.06 21.90
C ILE A 316 -20.05 27.06 20.92
N ALA A 317 -19.42 26.97 19.73
CA ALA A 317 -19.83 26.07 18.68
C ALA A 317 -19.16 24.70 18.85
N GLY A 318 -19.85 23.65 18.39
CA GLY A 318 -19.36 22.29 18.40
C GLY A 318 -19.64 21.52 19.68
N PHE A 319 -19.01 20.35 19.79
CA PHE A 319 -19.35 19.36 20.83
C PHE A 319 -18.56 19.50 22.14
N SER A 320 -17.58 20.38 22.19
CA SER A 320 -16.75 20.62 23.39
C SER A 320 -16.12 19.36 23.98
N GLN A 321 -15.76 18.38 23.13
CA GLN A 321 -15.09 17.17 23.56
C GLN A 321 -13.78 17.52 24.28
N VAL A 322 -13.54 16.89 25.44
CA VAL A 322 -12.32 17.12 26.21
C VAL A 322 -11.23 16.17 25.71
N PRO A 323 -10.07 16.70 25.29
CA PRO A 323 -8.92 15.85 24.93
C PRO A 323 -8.39 15.07 26.13
N VAL A 324 -7.99 13.82 25.92
CA VAL A 324 -7.54 12.92 27.00
C VAL A 324 -6.05 13.10 27.31
N GLY A 325 -5.26 13.42 26.28
CA GLY A 325 -3.83 13.59 26.46
C GLY A 325 -3.06 13.75 25.13
N VAL A 326 -1.75 13.50 25.18
CA VAL A 326 -0.88 13.63 24.00
C VAL A 326 -1.30 12.72 22.83
N SER A 327 -2.00 11.64 23.12
CA SER A 327 -2.57 10.77 22.09
C SER A 327 -3.56 11.49 21.17
N ASP A 328 -4.16 12.56 21.65
CA ASP A 328 -5.14 13.36 20.90
C ASP A 328 -4.51 14.58 20.22
N VAL A 329 -3.19 14.79 20.38
CA VAL A 329 -2.49 15.93 19.81
C VAL A 329 -1.95 15.60 18.42
N ALA A 330 -2.25 16.47 17.46
CA ALA A 330 -1.68 16.46 16.11
C ALA A 330 -0.77 17.67 15.88
N ASP A 331 -0.09 17.70 14.74
CA ASP A 331 0.68 18.85 14.32
C ASP A 331 -0.25 20.05 14.03
N GLY A 332 -0.21 21.03 14.92
CA GLY A 332 -1.06 22.22 14.84
C GLY A 332 -2.51 22.06 15.29
N GLY A 333 -2.87 21.01 16.04
CA GLY A 333 -4.22 20.83 16.55
C GLY A 333 -4.48 19.50 17.25
N PHE A 334 -5.73 19.04 17.16
CA PHE A 334 -6.17 17.77 17.72
C PHE A 334 -6.37 16.72 16.62
N LYS A 335 -6.16 15.46 16.97
CA LYS A 335 -6.33 14.35 16.03
C LYS A 335 -7.80 14.04 15.78
N THR A 336 -8.07 13.70 14.52
CA THR A 336 -9.35 13.18 14.03
C THR A 336 -9.14 11.96 13.12
N ASP A 337 -8.02 11.23 13.35
CA ASP A 337 -7.79 9.97 12.65
C ASP A 337 -8.78 8.87 13.09
N ARG A 338 -8.88 7.82 12.30
CA ARG A 338 -9.84 6.73 12.51
C ARG A 338 -9.77 6.13 13.93
N GLU A 339 -8.56 5.98 14.49
CA GLU A 339 -8.40 5.40 15.82
C GLU A 339 -8.89 6.37 16.91
N THR A 340 -8.60 7.66 16.76
CA THR A 340 -9.08 8.68 17.68
C THR A 340 -10.61 8.80 17.62
N LEU A 341 -11.21 8.83 16.41
CA LEU A 341 -12.65 8.86 16.24
C LEU A 341 -13.33 7.62 16.84
N LYS A 342 -12.82 6.42 16.62
CA LYS A 342 -13.34 5.21 17.26
C LYS A 342 -13.30 5.28 18.79
N ARG A 343 -12.20 5.77 19.34
CA ARG A 343 -12.05 5.94 20.80
C ARG A 343 -13.04 6.97 21.36
N ILE A 344 -13.35 8.03 20.62
CA ILE A 344 -14.39 9.01 20.97
C ILE A 344 -15.77 8.34 20.90
N SER A 345 -16.10 7.66 19.80
CA SER A 345 -17.37 6.96 19.61
C SER A 345 -17.72 6.00 20.73
N LEU A 346 -16.72 5.24 21.24
CA LEU A 346 -16.91 4.29 22.37
C LEU A 346 -17.29 4.96 23.69
N ARG A 347 -17.04 6.25 23.86
CA ARG A 347 -17.26 7.01 25.11
C ARG A 347 -18.31 8.11 24.99
N ALA A 348 -18.59 8.54 23.77
CA ALA A 348 -19.55 9.58 23.46
C ALA A 348 -20.99 9.05 23.54
N THR A 349 -21.92 9.95 23.79
CA THR A 349 -23.36 9.72 23.74
C THR A 349 -24.04 10.84 22.96
N GLY A 350 -25.31 10.66 22.59
CA GLY A 350 -26.10 11.67 21.88
C GLY A 350 -25.50 12.09 20.54
N ASP A 351 -25.62 13.34 20.18
CA ASP A 351 -25.26 13.91 18.87
C ASP A 351 -23.78 13.74 18.53
N LEU A 352 -22.88 13.81 19.53
CA LEU A 352 -21.45 13.59 19.29
C LEU A 352 -21.17 12.16 18.84
N LYS A 353 -21.82 11.17 19.46
CA LYS A 353 -21.67 9.77 19.07
C LYS A 353 -22.18 9.56 17.65
N GLU A 354 -23.39 10.04 17.36
CA GLU A 354 -23.97 9.95 16.02
C GLU A 354 -23.05 10.60 14.98
N PHE A 355 -22.60 11.82 15.23
CA PHE A 355 -21.71 12.54 14.33
C PHE A 355 -20.40 11.79 14.05
N VAL A 356 -19.74 11.29 15.10
CA VAL A 356 -18.46 10.58 14.94
C VAL A 356 -18.64 9.25 14.19
N ASP A 357 -19.71 8.52 14.45
CA ASP A 357 -20.04 7.28 13.75
C ASP A 357 -20.32 7.54 12.27
N LEU A 358 -21.07 8.61 11.95
CA LEU A 358 -21.32 9.04 10.58
C LEU A 358 -20.02 9.44 9.86
N ILE A 359 -19.12 10.18 10.51
CA ILE A 359 -17.81 10.54 9.91
C ILE A 359 -16.95 9.31 9.64
N ILE A 360 -16.92 8.33 10.56
CA ILE A 360 -16.19 7.06 10.34
C ILE A 360 -16.76 6.34 9.11
N ARG A 361 -18.09 6.26 9.00
CA ARG A 361 -18.77 5.60 7.87
C ARG A 361 -18.58 6.38 6.57
N TYR A 362 -18.72 7.71 6.59
CA TYR A 362 -18.50 8.62 5.47
C TYR A 362 -17.11 8.42 4.85
N ASN A 363 -16.06 8.50 5.68
CA ASN A 363 -14.69 8.32 5.22
C ASN A 363 -14.43 6.89 4.68
N ALA A 364 -15.10 5.89 5.26
CA ALA A 364 -14.97 4.51 4.81
C ALA A 364 -15.62 4.31 3.43
N ILE A 365 -16.81 4.89 3.19
CA ILE A 365 -17.50 4.84 1.89
C ILE A 365 -16.75 5.67 0.86
N ASP A 366 -16.26 6.86 1.21
CA ASP A 366 -15.45 7.70 0.31
C ASP A 366 -14.22 6.93 -0.20
N THR A 367 -13.49 6.31 0.72
CA THR A 367 -12.35 5.45 0.35
C THR A 367 -12.81 4.27 -0.52
N TYR A 368 -13.94 3.65 -0.21
CA TYR A 368 -14.46 2.52 -0.95
C TYR A 368 -14.81 2.89 -2.39
N LEU A 369 -15.55 3.97 -2.58
CA LEU A 369 -15.95 4.45 -3.91
C LEU A 369 -14.73 4.92 -4.72
N ASN A 370 -13.88 5.77 -4.15
CA ASN A 370 -12.79 6.39 -4.89
C ASN A 370 -11.61 5.44 -5.13
N THR A 371 -11.28 4.56 -4.19
CA THR A 371 -10.11 3.69 -4.32
C THR A 371 -10.45 2.35 -4.96
N PHE A 372 -11.58 1.74 -4.59
CA PHE A 372 -11.88 0.38 -5.03
C PHE A 372 -12.85 0.35 -6.21
N VAL A 373 -13.98 1.04 -6.13
CA VAL A 373 -14.97 1.02 -7.22
C VAL A 373 -14.43 1.76 -8.45
N ASN A 374 -14.04 3.02 -8.29
CA ASN A 374 -13.47 3.81 -9.39
C ASN A 374 -12.15 3.20 -9.88
N GLY A 375 -11.30 2.71 -8.96
CA GLY A 375 -10.07 2.03 -9.34
C GLY A 375 -10.29 0.81 -10.23
N MET A 376 -11.36 0.02 -10.03
CA MET A 376 -11.71 -1.07 -10.95
C MET A 376 -12.26 -0.52 -12.26
N ARG A 377 -13.18 0.44 -12.20
CA ARG A 377 -13.81 1.03 -13.39
C ARG A 377 -12.81 1.66 -14.36
N ASP A 378 -11.82 2.38 -13.85
CA ASP A 378 -10.82 3.08 -14.65
C ASP A 378 -9.85 2.13 -15.38
N HIS A 379 -9.80 0.84 -14.97
CA HIS A 379 -8.83 -0.13 -15.49
C HIS A 379 -9.47 -1.38 -16.12
N VAL A 380 -10.80 -1.56 -16.02
CA VAL A 380 -11.50 -2.64 -16.71
C VAL A 380 -11.56 -2.32 -18.21
N ASN A 381 -11.22 -3.30 -19.06
CA ASN A 381 -11.28 -3.16 -20.50
C ASN A 381 -12.69 -3.51 -21.08
N GLU A 382 -12.84 -3.42 -22.40
CA GLU A 382 -14.10 -3.72 -23.10
C GLU A 382 -14.56 -5.17 -22.92
N ASP A 383 -13.63 -6.11 -22.69
CA ASP A 383 -13.93 -7.53 -22.44
C ASP A 383 -14.25 -7.82 -20.95
N SER A 384 -14.45 -6.77 -20.14
CA SER A 384 -14.66 -6.88 -18.68
C SER A 384 -13.48 -7.51 -17.94
N ILE A 385 -12.28 -7.47 -18.51
CA ILE A 385 -11.06 -7.96 -17.89
C ILE A 385 -10.23 -6.78 -17.37
N LEU A 386 -9.66 -6.96 -16.19
CA LEU A 386 -8.81 -6.00 -15.53
C LEU A 386 -7.42 -6.62 -15.31
N HIS A 387 -6.36 -5.91 -15.70
CA HIS A 387 -4.97 -6.40 -15.65
C HIS A 387 -4.16 -5.67 -14.57
N PRO A 388 -4.19 -6.13 -13.28
CA PRO A 388 -3.40 -5.50 -12.22
C PRO A 388 -1.92 -5.74 -12.45
N LYS A 389 -1.08 -4.79 -12.00
CA LYS A 389 0.38 -4.91 -12.08
C LYS A 389 0.95 -5.30 -10.73
N PHE A 390 1.69 -6.40 -10.68
CA PHE A 390 2.33 -6.90 -9.46
C PHE A 390 3.78 -6.41 -9.32
N MET A 391 4.17 -6.04 -8.11
CA MET A 391 5.49 -5.47 -7.82
C MET A 391 6.13 -6.16 -6.61
N GLN A 392 7.32 -6.77 -6.82
CA GLN A 392 8.04 -7.50 -5.78
C GLN A 392 8.99 -6.62 -4.93
N CYS A 393 9.43 -5.46 -5.44
CA CYS A 393 10.52 -4.69 -4.85
C CYS A 393 10.08 -3.42 -4.10
N VAL A 394 8.81 -3.32 -3.68
CA VAL A 394 8.25 -2.12 -3.04
C VAL A 394 8.37 -2.15 -1.52
N THR A 395 8.05 -3.28 -0.90
CA THR A 395 8.03 -3.42 0.57
C THR A 395 9.40 -3.80 1.11
N ALA A 396 9.73 -3.43 2.36
CA ALA A 396 10.99 -3.82 2.98
C ALA A 396 11.06 -5.33 3.30
N THR A 397 9.91 -5.96 3.50
CA THR A 397 9.79 -7.39 3.85
C THR A 397 9.80 -8.32 2.63
N GLY A 398 9.58 -7.78 1.42
CA GLY A 398 9.43 -8.57 0.19
C GLY A 398 7.98 -8.95 -0.13
N ARG A 399 7.02 -8.56 0.70
CA ARG A 399 5.60 -8.74 0.36
C ARG A 399 5.29 -8.18 -1.02
N LEU A 400 4.52 -8.91 -1.80
CA LEU A 400 3.99 -8.45 -3.07
C LEU A 400 3.11 -7.22 -2.87
N SER A 401 3.20 -6.29 -3.79
CA SER A 401 2.32 -5.14 -3.91
C SER A 401 1.67 -5.15 -5.28
N SER A 402 0.51 -4.53 -5.44
CA SER A 402 -0.09 -4.34 -6.76
C SER A 402 -0.59 -2.91 -6.95
N ARG A 403 -0.73 -2.52 -8.21
CA ARG A 403 -1.26 -1.22 -8.62
C ARG A 403 -2.05 -1.35 -9.93
N ASP A 404 -2.75 -0.32 -10.26
CA ASP A 404 -3.50 -0.15 -11.51
C ASP A 404 -4.58 -1.27 -11.72
N PRO A 405 -5.48 -1.54 -10.72
CA PRO A 405 -5.58 -1.06 -9.35
C PRO A 405 -4.90 -1.99 -8.32
N ASN A 406 -4.95 -1.60 -7.03
CA ASN A 406 -4.36 -2.39 -5.95
C ASN A 406 -5.29 -3.55 -5.52
N PHE A 407 -4.97 -4.77 -5.93
CA PHE A 407 -5.69 -5.99 -5.55
C PHE A 407 -5.17 -6.66 -4.26
N GLN A 408 -4.05 -6.18 -3.69
CA GLN A 408 -3.52 -6.71 -2.42
C GLN A 408 -4.27 -6.22 -1.19
N ASN A 409 -5.02 -5.11 -1.28
CA ASN A 409 -5.67 -4.46 -0.15
C ASN A 409 -7.21 -4.37 -0.30
N GLN A 410 -7.83 -5.27 -1.06
CA GLN A 410 -9.28 -5.30 -1.22
C GLN A 410 -9.99 -5.54 0.12
N PRO A 411 -11.06 -4.79 0.46
CA PRO A 411 -11.83 -5.02 1.68
C PRO A 411 -12.33 -6.45 1.77
N ARG A 412 -12.28 -7.02 2.98
CA ARG A 412 -12.83 -8.35 3.29
C ARG A 412 -14.18 -8.21 4.00
N GLY A 413 -15.05 -9.18 3.81
CA GLY A 413 -16.36 -9.24 4.46
C GLY A 413 -17.48 -8.54 3.68
N ASN A 414 -18.68 -8.51 4.30
CA ASN A 414 -19.89 -8.04 3.63
C ASN A 414 -20.12 -6.53 3.73
N THR A 415 -19.37 -5.81 4.57
CA THR A 415 -19.53 -4.36 4.76
C THR A 415 -19.19 -3.56 3.49
N PHE A 416 -18.25 -4.08 2.69
CA PHE A 416 -17.83 -3.53 1.41
C PHE A 416 -17.62 -4.68 0.43
N PRO A 417 -18.68 -5.12 -0.30
CA PRO A 417 -18.69 -6.39 -1.01
C PRO A 417 -17.99 -6.36 -2.38
N ILE A 418 -16.94 -5.55 -2.56
CA ILE A 418 -16.24 -5.38 -3.84
C ILE A 418 -15.68 -6.69 -4.41
N ARG A 419 -15.36 -7.68 -3.57
CA ARG A 419 -14.90 -8.99 -4.04
C ARG A 419 -15.98 -9.79 -4.76
N LYS A 420 -17.26 -9.49 -4.53
CA LYS A 420 -18.38 -10.19 -5.18
C LYS A 420 -18.48 -9.89 -6.67
N VAL A 421 -17.90 -8.79 -7.14
CA VAL A 421 -17.86 -8.44 -8.56
C VAL A 421 -16.74 -9.17 -9.32
N ILE A 422 -15.85 -9.90 -8.61
CA ILE A 422 -14.84 -10.75 -9.23
C ILE A 422 -15.51 -12.08 -9.56
N THR A 423 -15.64 -12.37 -10.84
CA THR A 423 -16.34 -13.56 -11.34
C THR A 423 -15.48 -14.32 -12.34
N SER A 424 -15.86 -15.55 -12.66
CA SER A 424 -15.18 -16.31 -13.71
C SER A 424 -15.48 -15.72 -15.09
N ARG A 425 -14.47 -15.67 -15.96
CA ARG A 425 -14.64 -15.37 -17.39
C ARG A 425 -15.28 -16.50 -18.18
N PHE A 426 -15.22 -17.70 -17.63
CA PHE A 426 -15.79 -18.89 -18.27
C PHE A 426 -17.27 -19.00 -17.91
N LYS A 427 -18.11 -19.28 -18.92
CA LYS A 427 -19.50 -19.62 -18.65
C LYS A 427 -19.54 -20.89 -17.76
N ASP A 428 -20.29 -20.83 -16.66
CA ASP A 428 -20.36 -21.86 -15.63
C ASP A 428 -19.02 -22.15 -14.89
N GLY A 429 -18.02 -21.30 -15.07
CA GLY A 429 -16.77 -21.34 -14.32
C GLY A 429 -16.91 -20.78 -12.90
N LYS A 430 -15.84 -20.89 -12.10
CA LYS A 430 -15.83 -20.46 -10.70
C LYS A 430 -14.51 -19.77 -10.35
N ILE A 431 -14.53 -18.93 -9.33
CA ILE A 431 -13.30 -18.45 -8.70
C ILE A 431 -12.97 -19.36 -7.51
N MET A 432 -11.74 -19.86 -7.47
CA MET A 432 -11.21 -20.67 -6.38
C MET A 432 -10.10 -19.88 -5.67
N GLU A 433 -10.19 -19.76 -4.35
CA GLU A 433 -9.15 -19.20 -3.49
C GLU A 433 -8.69 -20.25 -2.50
N ILE A 434 -7.38 -20.53 -2.49
CA ILE A 434 -6.73 -21.37 -1.46
C ILE A 434 -5.90 -20.47 -0.59
N ASP A 435 -6.15 -20.52 0.73
CA ASP A 435 -5.51 -19.67 1.74
C ASP A 435 -4.71 -20.54 2.73
N PHE A 436 -3.48 -20.12 3.05
CA PHE A 436 -2.68 -20.77 4.08
C PHE A 436 -3.24 -20.44 5.47
N SER A 437 -3.73 -21.43 6.16
CA SER A 437 -4.24 -21.25 7.52
C SER A 437 -3.14 -20.76 8.47
N GLN A 438 -3.31 -19.56 9.04
CA GLN A 438 -2.43 -18.97 10.06
C GLN A 438 -0.94 -18.95 9.67
N LEU A 439 -0.61 -18.65 8.41
CA LEU A 439 0.74 -18.78 7.84
C LEU A 439 1.81 -18.07 8.69
N GLU A 440 1.56 -16.85 9.16
CA GLU A 440 2.52 -16.09 9.94
C GLU A 440 2.81 -16.72 11.31
N PHE A 441 1.80 -17.30 11.96
CA PHE A 441 2.00 -18.05 13.22
C PHE A 441 2.82 -19.31 12.98
N ARG A 442 2.45 -20.12 11.98
CA ARG A 442 3.19 -21.32 11.58
C ARG A 442 4.63 -21.01 11.23
N THR A 443 4.86 -19.92 10.52
CA THR A 443 6.18 -19.44 10.16
C THR A 443 7.02 -19.04 11.38
N ALA A 444 6.46 -18.31 12.32
CA ALA A 444 7.17 -17.92 13.52
C ALA A 444 7.52 -19.13 14.41
N VAL A 445 6.58 -20.06 14.58
CA VAL A 445 6.80 -21.34 15.28
C VAL A 445 7.92 -22.14 14.63
N PHE A 446 7.91 -22.24 13.30
CA PHE A 446 8.96 -22.92 12.53
C PHE A 446 10.33 -22.23 12.70
N LEU A 447 10.40 -20.90 12.54
CA LEU A 447 11.66 -20.15 12.67
C LEU A 447 12.23 -20.20 14.10
N ALA A 448 11.36 -20.19 15.10
CA ALA A 448 11.72 -20.29 16.50
C ALA A 448 11.98 -21.73 16.98
N GLN A 449 11.59 -22.75 16.19
CA GLN A 449 11.58 -24.17 16.58
C GLN A 449 10.79 -24.39 17.89
N ASP A 450 9.63 -23.71 18.03
CA ASP A 450 8.82 -23.73 19.24
C ASP A 450 8.03 -25.03 19.36
N LYS A 451 8.38 -25.86 20.33
CA LYS A 451 7.81 -27.20 20.53
C LYS A 451 6.32 -27.17 20.85
N GLN A 452 5.89 -26.20 21.67
CA GLN A 452 4.47 -26.05 22.03
C GLN A 452 3.66 -25.57 20.83
N GLY A 453 4.20 -24.61 20.07
CA GLY A 453 3.57 -24.12 18.86
C GLY A 453 3.44 -25.21 17.79
N MET A 454 4.46 -26.05 17.60
CA MET A 454 4.40 -27.20 16.69
C MET A 454 3.31 -28.19 17.10
N LYS A 455 3.20 -28.47 18.42
CA LYS A 455 2.13 -29.32 18.94
C LYS A 455 0.76 -28.72 18.71
N ASP A 456 0.56 -27.45 19.04
CA ASP A 456 -0.72 -26.76 18.84
C ASP A 456 -1.15 -26.76 17.37
N ILE A 457 -0.21 -26.59 16.44
CA ILE A 457 -0.46 -26.68 14.99
C ILE A 457 -0.89 -28.11 14.60
N ALA A 458 -0.23 -29.14 15.12
CA ALA A 458 -0.57 -30.53 14.84
C ALA A 458 -1.94 -30.90 15.42
N ASP A 459 -2.27 -30.39 16.60
CA ASP A 459 -3.55 -30.61 17.29
C ASP A 459 -4.69 -29.73 16.71
N GLY A 460 -4.42 -28.88 15.70
CA GLY A 460 -5.41 -28.03 15.06
C GLY A 460 -5.93 -26.87 15.93
N VAL A 461 -5.14 -26.40 16.89
CA VAL A 461 -5.52 -25.32 17.81
C VAL A 461 -5.73 -24.01 17.04
N ASP A 462 -6.90 -23.40 17.23
CA ASP A 462 -7.19 -22.06 16.69
C ASP A 462 -6.62 -20.97 17.60
N VAL A 463 -5.48 -20.38 17.20
CA VAL A 463 -4.80 -19.32 17.97
C VAL A 463 -5.66 -18.05 18.09
N HIS A 464 -6.55 -17.77 17.12
CA HIS A 464 -7.48 -16.64 17.23
C HIS A 464 -8.56 -16.90 18.29
N GLN A 465 -9.04 -18.14 18.39
CA GLN A 465 -9.97 -18.52 19.46
C GLN A 465 -9.29 -18.46 20.83
N PHE A 466 -8.07 -18.98 20.95
CA PHE A 466 -7.27 -18.83 22.18
C PHE A 466 -7.10 -17.36 22.60
N THR A 467 -6.87 -16.46 21.64
CA THR A 467 -6.81 -15.01 21.88
C THR A 467 -8.16 -14.50 22.39
N ALA A 468 -9.25 -14.83 21.68
CA ALA A 468 -10.60 -14.40 21.99
C ALA A 468 -11.00 -14.78 23.43
N ASP A 469 -10.74 -16.03 23.82
CA ASP A 469 -11.05 -16.55 25.15
C ASP A 469 -10.22 -15.86 26.25
N THR A 470 -8.97 -15.49 25.94
CA THR A 470 -8.07 -14.85 26.89
C THR A 470 -8.41 -13.38 27.17
N ILE A 471 -8.84 -12.63 26.15
CA ILE A 471 -9.16 -11.19 26.28
C ILE A 471 -10.65 -10.89 26.36
N GLY A 472 -11.52 -11.90 26.24
CA GLY A 472 -12.97 -11.76 26.39
C GLY A 472 -13.64 -11.04 25.24
N VAL A 473 -13.21 -11.27 23.98
CA VAL A 473 -13.78 -10.65 22.77
C VAL A 473 -14.23 -11.73 21.77
N SER A 474 -14.91 -11.30 20.68
CA SER A 474 -15.23 -12.22 19.60
C SER A 474 -13.96 -12.72 18.89
N ARG A 475 -14.01 -13.94 18.30
CA ARG A 475 -12.92 -14.47 17.47
C ARG A 475 -12.52 -13.53 16.34
N GLN A 476 -13.47 -12.80 15.76
CA GLN A 476 -13.21 -11.85 14.69
C GLN A 476 -12.42 -10.63 15.19
N ASP A 477 -12.78 -10.11 16.37
CA ASP A 477 -12.06 -8.98 16.98
C ASP A 477 -10.67 -9.40 17.45
N ALA A 478 -10.54 -10.64 17.96
CA ALA A 478 -9.28 -11.21 18.41
C ALA A 478 -8.20 -11.26 17.30
N LYS A 479 -8.59 -11.39 16.03
CA LYS A 479 -7.64 -11.43 14.90
C LYS A 479 -6.68 -10.22 14.87
N ALA A 480 -7.15 -9.04 15.24
CA ALA A 480 -6.31 -7.84 15.28
C ALA A 480 -5.22 -7.89 16.38
N HIS A 481 -5.43 -8.70 17.42
CA HIS A 481 -4.57 -8.79 18.60
C HIS A 481 -3.67 -10.03 18.59
N THR A 482 -4.09 -11.12 17.93
CA THR A 482 -3.40 -12.41 17.94
C THR A 482 -1.93 -12.33 17.53
N PHE A 483 -1.64 -11.58 16.47
CA PHE A 483 -0.27 -11.50 15.93
C PHE A 483 0.58 -10.39 16.54
N LYS A 484 0.01 -9.53 17.39
CA LYS A 484 0.75 -8.42 17.99
C LYS A 484 1.93 -8.90 18.87
N PRO A 485 1.77 -9.90 19.78
CA PRO A 485 2.91 -10.46 20.51
C PRO A 485 3.89 -11.21 19.63
N LEU A 486 3.41 -11.82 18.52
CA LEU A 486 4.27 -12.49 17.53
C LEU A 486 5.30 -11.52 16.94
N TYR A 487 4.95 -10.24 16.81
CA TYR A 487 5.85 -9.17 16.35
C TYR A 487 6.47 -8.38 17.52
N GLY A 488 6.32 -8.88 18.75
CA GLY A 488 6.89 -8.27 19.95
C GLY A 488 6.17 -7.01 20.42
N GLY A 489 4.93 -6.79 19.98
CA GLY A 489 4.07 -5.72 20.50
C GLY A 489 3.51 -6.08 21.87
N MET A 490 3.78 -5.22 22.88
CA MET A 490 3.35 -5.43 24.28
C MET A 490 2.48 -4.28 24.80
N SER A 491 2.12 -3.32 23.94
CA SER A 491 1.30 -2.15 24.31
C SER A 491 -0.18 -2.42 24.06
N GLY A 492 -1.06 -1.96 24.94
CA GLY A 492 -2.50 -2.11 24.81
C GLY A 492 -3.23 -1.89 26.12
N THR A 493 -4.48 -2.33 26.18
CA THR A 493 -5.26 -2.43 27.43
C THR A 493 -4.63 -3.44 28.39
N GLU A 494 -5.06 -3.48 29.64
CA GLU A 494 -4.53 -4.45 30.61
C GLU A 494 -4.84 -5.91 30.19
N ASP A 495 -6.02 -6.15 29.61
CA ASP A 495 -6.41 -7.47 29.11
C ASP A 495 -5.55 -7.89 27.90
N GLU A 496 -5.28 -6.97 26.97
CA GLU A 496 -4.36 -7.22 25.85
C GLU A 496 -2.94 -7.50 26.33
N LYS A 497 -2.42 -6.74 27.30
CA LYS A 497 -1.09 -6.99 27.88
C LYS A 497 -1.03 -8.34 28.60
N ARG A 498 -2.09 -8.72 29.31
CA ARG A 498 -2.22 -10.05 29.94
C ARG A 498 -2.16 -11.16 28.90
N TYR A 499 -2.89 -11.01 27.78
CA TYR A 499 -2.82 -11.93 26.65
C TYR A 499 -1.41 -12.00 26.04
N TYR A 500 -0.77 -10.85 25.77
CA TYR A 500 0.57 -10.85 25.17
C TYR A 500 1.60 -11.57 26.04
N LYS A 501 1.50 -11.40 27.35
CA LYS A 501 2.32 -12.15 28.31
C LYS A 501 2.00 -13.64 28.27
N ALA A 502 0.74 -14.01 28.35
CA ALA A 502 0.30 -15.42 28.31
C ALA A 502 0.73 -16.11 26.99
N PHE A 503 0.68 -15.38 25.87
CA PHE A 503 1.17 -15.88 24.58
C PHE A 503 2.67 -16.20 24.63
N LEU A 504 3.50 -15.31 25.11
CA LEU A 504 4.95 -15.51 25.20
C LEU A 504 5.32 -16.54 26.28
N ASP A 505 4.55 -16.65 27.37
CA ASP A 505 4.71 -17.68 28.40
C ASP A 505 4.35 -19.07 27.85
N LYS A 506 3.38 -19.17 26.95
CA LYS A 506 2.99 -20.41 26.27
C LYS A 506 4.02 -20.81 25.22
N TYR A 507 4.43 -19.87 24.35
CA TYR A 507 5.37 -20.09 23.26
C TYR A 507 6.77 -19.57 23.62
N LYS A 508 7.41 -20.27 24.56
CA LYS A 508 8.69 -19.83 25.17
C LYS A 508 9.85 -19.77 24.19
N ASP A 509 9.86 -20.67 23.20
CA ASP A 509 10.93 -20.67 22.21
C ASP A 509 10.78 -19.50 21.22
N VAL A 510 9.55 -19.04 20.93
CA VAL A 510 9.31 -17.79 20.21
C VAL A 510 9.86 -16.60 20.99
N ALA A 511 9.60 -16.53 22.31
CA ALA A 511 10.13 -15.46 23.15
C ALA A 511 11.66 -15.42 23.15
N LYS A 512 12.31 -16.58 23.33
CA LYS A 512 13.77 -16.73 23.28
C LYS A 512 14.35 -16.38 21.90
N TRP A 513 13.66 -16.79 20.84
CA TRP A 513 14.05 -16.45 19.47
C TRP A 513 14.00 -14.94 19.22
N HIS A 514 13.01 -14.23 19.75
CA HIS A 514 12.94 -12.77 19.70
C HIS A 514 14.16 -12.09 20.34
N GLU A 515 14.66 -12.62 21.45
CA GLU A 515 15.88 -12.11 22.11
C GLU A 515 17.12 -12.37 21.25
N THR A 516 17.20 -13.57 20.67
CA THR A 516 18.28 -13.95 19.75
C THR A 516 18.30 -13.06 18.52
N LEU A 517 17.13 -12.78 17.90
CA LEU A 517 17.04 -11.87 16.76
C LEU A 517 17.55 -10.46 17.09
N GLN A 518 17.18 -9.93 18.25
CA GLN A 518 17.62 -8.62 18.69
C GLN A 518 19.14 -8.58 18.92
N SER A 519 19.68 -9.62 19.57
CA SER A 519 21.12 -9.76 19.81
C SER A 519 21.90 -9.84 18.50
N ASN A 520 21.44 -10.66 17.55
CA ASN A 520 22.03 -10.79 16.23
C ASN A 520 21.97 -9.47 15.44
N ALA A 521 20.84 -8.76 15.47
CA ALA A 521 20.71 -7.47 14.80
C ALA A 521 21.64 -6.40 15.39
N ILE A 522 21.88 -6.42 16.71
CA ILE A 522 22.83 -5.52 17.36
C ILE A 522 24.26 -5.87 16.99
N GLN A 523 24.61 -7.16 17.04
CA GLN A 523 25.99 -7.64 16.82
C GLN A 523 26.38 -7.64 15.34
N TYR A 524 25.57 -8.26 14.49
CA TYR A 524 25.89 -8.50 13.06
C TYR A 524 25.26 -7.46 12.14
N LYS A 525 24.47 -6.53 12.65
CA LYS A 525 23.73 -5.50 11.89
C LYS A 525 22.81 -6.07 10.81
N LYS A 526 22.51 -7.36 10.87
CA LYS A 526 21.62 -8.05 9.92
C LYS A 526 20.93 -9.26 10.55
N ILE A 527 19.85 -9.70 9.92
CA ILE A 527 19.13 -10.94 10.23
C ILE A 527 19.03 -11.74 8.92
N LYS A 528 19.06 -13.06 9.03
CA LYS A 528 18.89 -14.00 7.91
C LYS A 528 17.66 -14.88 8.10
N THR A 529 17.01 -15.27 7.01
CA THR A 529 15.98 -16.31 6.97
C THR A 529 16.51 -17.59 6.31
N PRO A 530 15.85 -18.74 6.48
CA PRO A 530 16.27 -20.01 5.86
C PRO A 530 16.33 -19.95 4.32
N SER A 531 15.48 -19.13 3.67
CA SER A 531 15.50 -18.90 2.22
C SER A 531 16.74 -18.15 1.70
N GLY A 532 17.62 -17.70 2.60
CA GLY A 532 18.78 -16.89 2.24
C GLY A 532 18.50 -15.38 2.17
N ARG A 533 17.27 -14.95 2.43
CA ARG A 533 16.93 -13.51 2.52
C ARG A 533 17.57 -12.87 3.74
N GLU A 534 18.12 -11.69 3.58
CA GLU A 534 18.72 -10.91 4.67
C GLU A 534 18.01 -9.56 4.85
N TYR A 535 17.98 -9.09 6.10
CA TYR A 535 17.49 -7.77 6.49
C TYR A 535 18.57 -7.00 7.23
N SER A 536 18.91 -5.80 6.77
CA SER A 536 19.98 -4.97 7.32
C SER A 536 19.43 -4.00 8.36
N PHE A 537 20.12 -3.92 9.50
CA PHE A 537 19.83 -3.00 10.59
C PHE A 537 21.11 -2.25 11.02
N PRO A 538 21.71 -1.42 10.15
CA PRO A 538 23.04 -0.82 10.39
C PRO A 538 23.11 0.02 11.67
N TYR A 539 21.97 0.57 12.10
CA TYR A 539 21.86 1.41 13.30
C TYR A 539 21.21 0.69 14.49
N ALA A 540 21.13 -0.64 14.46
CA ALA A 540 20.62 -1.40 15.61
C ALA A 540 21.56 -1.26 16.80
N GLN A 541 20.99 -0.89 17.96
CA GLN A 541 21.72 -0.70 19.21
C GLN A 541 20.86 -1.13 20.41
N ARG A 542 21.50 -1.47 21.52
CA ARG A 542 20.81 -1.75 22.77
C ARG A 542 20.23 -0.45 23.34
N MET A 543 19.02 -0.52 23.81
CA MET A 543 18.32 0.61 24.42
C MET A 543 18.38 0.51 25.95
N ALA A 544 18.24 1.65 26.65
CA ALA A 544 18.29 1.71 28.11
C ALA A 544 17.25 0.81 28.83
N TRP A 545 16.13 0.53 28.16
CA TRP A 545 15.08 -0.38 28.67
C TRP A 545 15.36 -1.88 28.40
N GLY A 546 16.56 -2.25 27.95
CA GLY A 546 17.01 -3.62 27.77
C GLY A 546 16.75 -4.24 26.39
N GLY A 547 15.86 -3.70 25.58
CA GLY A 547 15.59 -4.16 24.20
C GLY A 547 16.50 -3.50 23.16
N SER A 548 16.18 -3.70 21.87
CA SER A 548 16.89 -3.08 20.73
C SER A 548 16.10 -1.93 20.10
N SER A 549 16.82 -0.97 19.51
CA SER A 549 16.22 -0.10 18.50
C SER A 549 15.70 -0.97 17.34
N TYR A 550 14.62 -0.54 16.66
CA TYR A 550 13.94 -1.32 15.61
C TYR A 550 13.35 -2.69 16.07
N SER A 551 13.10 -2.87 17.38
CA SER A 551 12.65 -4.15 17.96
C SER A 551 11.49 -4.78 17.19
N THR A 552 10.46 -4.00 16.80
CA THR A 552 9.31 -4.50 16.04
C THR A 552 9.70 -4.96 14.64
N GLN A 553 10.52 -4.20 13.90
CA GLN A 553 10.96 -4.59 12.56
C GLN A 553 11.86 -5.83 12.62
N ILE A 554 12.74 -5.91 13.60
CA ILE A 554 13.66 -7.05 13.80
C ILE A 554 12.87 -8.35 13.98
N LYS A 555 11.77 -8.33 14.71
CA LYS A 555 10.90 -9.50 14.96
C LYS A 555 9.93 -9.78 13.81
N ASN A 556 9.40 -8.74 13.19
CA ASN A 556 8.38 -8.84 12.15
C ASN A 556 8.97 -9.26 10.78
N TYR A 557 10.09 -8.65 10.35
CA TYR A 557 10.62 -8.84 9.00
C TYR A 557 10.92 -10.30 8.63
N PRO A 558 11.57 -11.12 9.49
CA PRO A 558 11.81 -12.52 9.16
C PRO A 558 10.52 -13.33 9.06
N VAL A 559 9.51 -13.07 9.90
CA VAL A 559 8.23 -13.77 9.83
C VAL A 559 7.47 -13.41 8.56
N GLN A 560 7.23 -12.10 8.35
CA GLN A 560 6.50 -11.65 7.16
C GLN A 560 7.22 -11.99 5.86
N GLY A 561 8.55 -11.82 5.82
CA GLY A 561 9.32 -12.11 4.63
C GLY A 561 9.31 -13.59 4.29
N PHE A 562 9.57 -14.46 5.25
CA PHE A 562 9.59 -15.89 4.98
C PHE A 562 8.19 -16.41 4.65
N ALA A 563 7.14 -15.96 5.36
CA ALA A 563 5.75 -16.35 5.08
C ALA A 563 5.28 -15.89 3.68
N THR A 564 5.30 -14.59 3.44
CA THR A 564 4.57 -14.01 2.30
C THR A 564 5.46 -13.61 1.11
N ALA A 565 6.79 -13.54 1.31
CA ALA A 565 7.72 -13.21 0.23
C ALA A 565 8.60 -14.40 -0.23
N ASP A 566 8.53 -15.54 0.49
CA ASP A 566 9.24 -16.76 0.10
C ASP A 566 8.25 -17.94 -0.06
N ILE A 567 7.50 -18.33 0.98
CA ILE A 567 6.57 -19.48 0.93
C ILE A 567 5.49 -19.31 -0.13
N VAL A 568 4.77 -18.18 -0.12
CA VAL A 568 3.66 -17.96 -1.08
C VAL A 568 4.15 -17.87 -2.54
N PRO A 569 5.22 -17.13 -2.89
CA PRO A 569 5.81 -17.17 -4.23
C PRO A 569 6.21 -18.58 -4.69
N ILE A 570 6.82 -19.39 -3.83
CA ILE A 570 7.19 -20.76 -4.15
C ILE A 570 5.95 -21.61 -4.43
N ALA A 571 4.89 -21.47 -3.62
CA ALA A 571 3.61 -22.15 -3.86
C ALA A 571 3.00 -21.74 -5.22
N CYS A 572 3.05 -20.44 -5.57
CA CYS A 572 2.59 -19.95 -6.87
C CYS A 572 3.42 -20.50 -8.03
N ILE A 573 4.75 -20.59 -7.89
CA ILE A 573 5.65 -21.20 -8.89
C ILE A 573 5.30 -22.69 -9.05
N ASN A 574 5.12 -23.41 -7.96
CA ASN A 574 4.74 -24.82 -7.99
C ASN A 574 3.37 -25.00 -8.67
N ALA A 575 2.37 -24.18 -8.33
CA ALA A 575 1.05 -24.20 -8.93
C ALA A 575 1.12 -23.96 -10.44
N TYR A 576 1.84 -22.93 -10.87
CA TYR A 576 2.06 -22.61 -12.28
C TYR A 576 2.67 -23.82 -13.04
N ASN A 577 3.74 -24.39 -12.51
CA ASN A 577 4.43 -25.52 -13.13
C ASN A 577 3.55 -26.78 -13.20
N LEU A 578 2.75 -27.05 -12.17
CA LEU A 578 1.81 -28.16 -12.13
C LEU A 578 0.68 -27.96 -13.14
N MET A 579 0.12 -26.77 -13.26
CA MET A 579 -0.91 -26.42 -14.23
C MET A 579 -0.41 -26.57 -15.67
N GLU A 580 0.77 -26.05 -15.97
CA GLU A 580 1.41 -26.20 -17.29
C GLU A 580 1.65 -27.67 -17.64
N LYS A 581 2.18 -28.47 -16.68
CA LYS A 581 2.42 -29.91 -16.86
C LYS A 581 1.14 -30.69 -17.16
N ASN A 582 0.06 -30.36 -16.48
CA ASN A 582 -1.24 -31.03 -16.63
C ASN A 582 -2.10 -30.42 -17.75
N LYS A 583 -1.64 -29.33 -18.39
CA LYS A 583 -2.33 -28.65 -19.51
C LYS A 583 -3.77 -28.26 -19.18
N VAL A 584 -4.02 -27.83 -17.95
CA VAL A 584 -5.35 -27.34 -17.55
C VAL A 584 -5.68 -26.03 -18.24
N LYS A 585 -6.97 -25.76 -18.44
CA LYS A 585 -7.48 -24.52 -19.04
C LYS A 585 -7.76 -23.43 -18.00
N SER A 586 -7.85 -23.80 -16.73
CA SER A 586 -7.99 -22.89 -15.61
C SER A 586 -6.79 -21.93 -15.52
N LEU A 587 -6.99 -20.74 -14.97
CA LEU A 587 -6.03 -19.65 -15.01
C LEU A 587 -5.65 -19.19 -13.61
N LEU A 588 -4.36 -19.01 -13.32
CA LEU A 588 -3.91 -18.23 -12.17
C LEU A 588 -4.18 -16.76 -12.47
N ILE A 589 -4.89 -16.06 -11.57
CA ILE A 589 -5.31 -14.66 -11.78
C ILE A 589 -4.81 -13.70 -10.70
N ASN A 590 -4.58 -14.19 -9.48
CA ASN A 590 -4.14 -13.32 -8.38
C ASN A 590 -3.48 -14.14 -7.26
N THR A 591 -2.78 -13.45 -6.40
CA THR A 591 -2.32 -13.92 -5.08
C THR A 591 -2.49 -12.77 -4.09
N VAL A 592 -3.12 -13.02 -2.93
CA VAL A 592 -3.46 -11.97 -1.95
C VAL A 592 -2.97 -12.40 -0.58
N HIS A 593 -1.94 -11.72 -0.05
CA HIS A 593 -1.29 -12.03 1.22
C HIS A 593 -0.74 -13.46 1.30
N ASP A 594 -1.57 -14.40 1.73
CA ASP A 594 -1.29 -15.81 1.96
C ASP A 594 -2.22 -16.73 1.16
N SER A 595 -2.87 -16.21 0.11
CA SER A 595 -3.74 -17.00 -0.77
C SER A 595 -3.28 -17.00 -2.23
N ILE A 596 -3.71 -18.03 -2.95
CA ILE A 596 -3.61 -18.18 -4.41
C ILE A 596 -5.03 -18.19 -4.97
N VAL A 597 -5.28 -17.38 -6.02
CA VAL A 597 -6.59 -17.25 -6.66
C VAL A 597 -6.52 -17.70 -8.10
N ALA A 598 -7.44 -18.59 -8.46
CA ALA A 598 -7.55 -19.15 -9.81
C ALA A 598 -8.97 -18.97 -10.36
N ASP A 599 -9.07 -18.75 -11.67
CA ASP A 599 -10.29 -18.76 -12.46
C ASP A 599 -10.45 -20.17 -13.08
N ILE A 600 -11.43 -20.91 -12.61
CA ILE A 600 -11.58 -22.34 -12.87
C ILE A 600 -12.43 -22.58 -14.12
N TYR A 601 -11.87 -23.31 -15.08
CA TYR A 601 -12.58 -23.78 -16.24
C TYR A 601 -13.60 -24.86 -15.84
N PRO A 602 -14.82 -24.87 -16.39
CA PRO A 602 -15.85 -25.87 -16.07
C PRO A 602 -15.35 -27.32 -16.18
N GLY A 603 -15.54 -28.08 -15.13
CA GLY A 603 -15.11 -29.48 -15.04
C GLY A 603 -13.67 -29.69 -14.51
N GLU A 604 -12.91 -28.64 -14.29
CA GLU A 604 -11.56 -28.73 -13.72
C GLU A 604 -11.51 -28.51 -12.18
N ASP A 605 -12.66 -28.34 -11.51
CA ASP A 605 -12.75 -28.05 -10.08
C ASP A 605 -11.87 -28.99 -9.22
N LYS A 606 -12.03 -30.31 -9.42
CA LYS A 606 -11.32 -31.30 -8.61
C LYS A 606 -9.82 -31.31 -8.92
N ILE A 607 -9.44 -31.37 -10.18
CA ILE A 607 -8.02 -31.38 -10.56
C ILE A 607 -7.32 -30.11 -10.09
N MET A 608 -7.96 -28.94 -10.19
CA MET A 608 -7.38 -27.69 -9.72
C MET A 608 -7.22 -27.65 -8.20
N ALA A 609 -8.20 -28.16 -7.44
CA ALA A 609 -8.07 -28.28 -5.99
C ALA A 609 -6.87 -29.17 -5.62
N ASP A 610 -6.73 -30.34 -6.26
CA ASP A 610 -5.63 -31.27 -6.00
C ASP A 610 -4.27 -30.67 -6.40
N LEU A 611 -4.17 -29.96 -7.53
CA LEU A 611 -2.92 -29.33 -7.98
C LEU A 611 -2.51 -28.17 -7.06
N LEU A 612 -3.45 -27.33 -6.62
CA LEU A 612 -3.16 -26.21 -5.74
C LEU A 612 -2.81 -26.69 -4.33
N ASP A 613 -3.44 -27.73 -3.82
CA ASP A 613 -3.07 -28.36 -2.55
C ASP A 613 -1.65 -28.94 -2.62
N LEU A 614 -1.34 -29.71 -3.67
CA LEU A 614 0.00 -30.24 -3.90
C LEU A 614 1.05 -29.13 -4.02
N ALA A 615 0.72 -28.02 -4.68
CA ALA A 615 1.62 -26.87 -4.81
C ALA A 615 1.99 -26.26 -3.47
N THR A 616 1.03 -26.17 -2.54
CA THR A 616 1.25 -25.65 -1.20
C THR A 616 2.02 -26.62 -0.29
N LEU A 617 1.76 -27.92 -0.39
CA LEU A 617 2.45 -28.97 0.36
C LEU A 617 3.94 -29.09 -0.04
N ASN A 618 4.24 -28.95 -1.33
CA ASN A 618 5.60 -29.12 -1.87
C ASN A 618 6.52 -27.91 -1.62
N VAL A 619 6.08 -26.85 -0.96
CA VAL A 619 6.91 -25.68 -0.68
C VAL A 619 8.16 -26.04 0.14
N ILE A 620 8.03 -26.96 1.11
CA ILE A 620 9.15 -27.38 1.97
C ILE A 620 10.25 -28.04 1.15
N ASP A 621 9.91 -28.86 0.15
CA ASP A 621 10.90 -29.52 -0.70
C ASP A 621 11.59 -28.53 -1.64
N SER A 622 10.90 -27.53 -2.10
CA SER A 622 11.45 -26.44 -2.92
C SER A 622 12.40 -25.50 -2.15
N LEU A 623 12.33 -25.50 -0.81
CA LEU A 623 13.22 -24.71 0.07
C LEU A 623 14.53 -25.42 0.42
N LYS A 624 14.62 -26.73 0.26
CA LYS A 624 15.84 -27.54 0.45
C LYS A 624 16.81 -27.32 -0.70
#